data_a9dc9d04910af17f4cfe620a15cad39e
#
_entry.id   a9dc9d04910af17f4cfe620a15cad39e
#
_cell.length_a   1.000
_cell.length_b   1.000
_cell.length_c   1.000
_cell.angle_alpha   90.00
_cell.angle_beta   90.00
_cell.angle_gamma   90.00
#
_symmetry.space_group_name_H-M   'P 1'
#
loop_
_entity.id
_entity.type
_entity.pdbx_description
1 polymer ?
#
loop_
_entity_poly.entity_id
_entity_poly.type
_entity_poly.pdbx_seq_one_letter_code
_entity_poly.pdbx_strand_id
1 'polypeptide(L)'
;MSSFSTSLPAGLPIPLDDGLAVHLEGLKLPDISFVSTSGELVNLSRYQDKLVIYVYPLTGRPDVALPEGWDEIPGARGCTPQACDFSNHYQELLALNTVVYGLSSQSTGYQLELKNRLHLPFDLLSDSDFLLRNTLRLPTFKVNELLLYKRLTLIVEQAIIQKVFYPVFPPDQNARQVIDWLKSHQ
;
A
#
# COMPACT_ATOMS: atom_id res chain seq x y z
N MET A 1 -18.28 -18.70 10.60
CA MET A 1 -17.06 -18.56 9.76
C MET A 1 -17.19 -17.29 8.96
N SER A 2 -16.50 -16.25 9.36
CA SER A 2 -16.47 -14.96 8.65
C SER A 2 -15.60 -15.13 7.39
N SER A 3 -16.24 -15.28 6.23
CA SER A 3 -15.51 -15.32 4.95
C SER A 3 -14.95 -13.92 4.72
N PHE A 4 -13.62 -13.78 4.75
CA PHE A 4 -12.99 -12.54 4.29
C PHE A 4 -13.29 -12.39 2.81
N SER A 5 -14.15 -11.42 2.51
CA SER A 5 -14.43 -11.08 1.12
C SER A 5 -13.17 -10.49 0.49
N THR A 6 -12.67 -11.14 -0.55
CA THR A 6 -11.66 -10.59 -1.45
C THR A 6 -12.28 -9.57 -2.41
N SER A 7 -13.60 -9.42 -2.40
CA SER A 7 -14.34 -8.44 -3.18
C SER A 7 -14.70 -7.21 -2.33
N LEU A 8 -14.78 -6.06 -2.98
CA LEU A 8 -15.23 -4.82 -2.35
C LEU A 8 -16.73 -4.87 -2.07
N PRO A 9 -17.19 -4.40 -0.90
CA PRO A 9 -18.60 -4.13 -0.68
C PRO A 9 -19.15 -3.10 -1.67
N ALA A 10 -20.40 -3.25 -2.05
CA ALA A 10 -21.09 -2.25 -2.86
C ALA A 10 -21.36 -0.97 -2.05
N GLY A 11 -21.34 0.18 -2.71
CA GLY A 11 -21.74 1.46 -2.11
C GLY A 11 -20.71 2.10 -1.19
N LEU A 12 -19.44 1.68 -1.25
CA LEU A 12 -18.37 2.35 -0.51
C LEU A 12 -18.22 3.81 -0.98
N PRO A 13 -17.97 4.75 -0.05
CA PRO A 13 -17.74 6.14 -0.40
C PRO A 13 -16.44 6.30 -1.21
N ILE A 14 -16.52 7.03 -2.31
CA ILE A 14 -15.38 7.28 -3.20
C ILE A 14 -14.51 8.38 -2.59
N PRO A 15 -13.21 8.14 -2.38
CA PRO A 15 -12.32 9.17 -1.89
C PRO A 15 -12.10 10.26 -2.94
N LEU A 16 -12.06 11.51 -2.49
CA LEU A 16 -11.72 12.66 -3.34
C LEU A 16 -10.24 13.00 -3.20
N ASP A 17 -9.65 13.50 -4.29
CA ASP A 17 -8.29 14.03 -4.25
C ASP A 17 -8.30 15.35 -3.47
N ASP A 18 -7.64 15.37 -2.33
CA ASP A 18 -7.51 16.54 -1.45
C ASP A 18 -6.18 17.30 -1.66
N GLY A 19 -5.41 16.93 -2.68
CA GLY A 19 -4.14 17.55 -3.03
C GLY A 19 -2.96 17.19 -2.11
N LEU A 20 -3.14 16.33 -1.12
CA LEU A 20 -2.09 16.02 -0.13
C LEU A 20 -0.92 15.20 -0.68
N ALA A 21 -1.01 14.71 -1.92
CA ALA A 21 0.05 13.92 -2.55
C ALA A 21 0.71 14.61 -3.75
N VAL A 22 0.29 15.81 -4.14
CA VAL A 22 0.78 16.51 -5.35
C VAL A 22 2.27 16.80 -5.34
N HIS A 23 2.89 16.90 -4.16
CA HIS A 23 4.30 17.23 -3.98
C HIS A 23 5.24 16.01 -4.10
N LEU A 24 4.70 14.80 -4.20
CA LEU A 24 5.49 13.56 -4.07
C LEU A 24 6.24 13.18 -5.35
N GLU A 25 5.68 13.41 -6.54
CA GLU A 25 6.37 13.09 -7.80
C GLU A 25 7.67 13.90 -7.92
N GLY A 26 8.75 13.21 -8.30
CA GLY A 26 10.10 13.79 -8.40
C GLY A 26 10.89 13.78 -7.07
N LEU A 27 10.28 13.48 -5.94
CA LEU A 27 11.01 13.37 -4.68
C LEU A 27 11.84 12.09 -4.64
N LYS A 28 13.01 12.20 -3.99
CA LYS A 28 13.87 11.06 -3.69
C LYS A 28 13.40 10.37 -2.42
N LEU A 29 13.39 9.04 -2.44
CA LEU A 29 13.14 8.24 -1.23
C LEU A 29 14.24 8.46 -0.20
N PRO A 30 13.88 8.61 1.09
CA PRO A 30 14.86 8.77 2.17
C PRO A 30 15.63 7.46 2.43
N ASP A 31 16.85 7.59 2.94
CA ASP A 31 17.67 6.45 3.39
C ASP A 31 17.14 5.92 4.74
N ILE A 32 16.03 5.20 4.68
CA ILE A 32 15.33 4.61 5.83
C ILE A 32 15.15 3.12 5.57
N SER A 33 15.39 2.31 6.60
CA SER A 33 15.15 0.86 6.54
C SER A 33 13.90 0.48 7.33
N PHE A 34 13.10 -0.43 6.76
CA PHE A 34 11.88 -0.95 7.34
C PHE A 34 12.01 -2.45 7.60
N VAL A 35 11.42 -2.92 8.69
CA VAL A 35 11.35 -4.36 8.94
C VAL A 35 10.27 -4.96 8.03
N SER A 36 10.66 -5.96 7.24
CA SER A 36 9.76 -6.69 6.36
C SER A 36 9.12 -7.89 7.06
N THR A 37 8.09 -8.45 6.45
CA THR A 37 7.44 -9.68 6.90
C THR A 37 8.32 -10.93 6.79
N SER A 38 9.43 -10.89 6.07
CA SER A 38 10.47 -11.93 6.09
C SER A 38 11.46 -11.77 7.26
N GLY A 39 11.35 -10.67 8.02
CA GLY A 39 12.28 -10.35 9.11
C GLY A 39 13.53 -9.60 8.67
N GLU A 40 13.65 -9.30 7.38
CA GLU A 40 14.78 -8.55 6.84
C GLU A 40 14.57 -7.03 6.93
N LEU A 41 15.68 -6.30 6.99
CA LEU A 41 15.65 -4.84 6.86
C LEU A 41 15.70 -4.46 5.37
N VAL A 42 14.68 -3.78 4.91
CA VAL A 42 14.53 -3.32 3.53
C VAL A 42 14.69 -1.82 3.46
N ASN A 43 15.67 -1.35 2.69
CA ASN A 43 15.87 0.06 2.41
C ASN A 43 15.43 0.38 0.99
N LEU A 44 14.30 1.07 0.87
CA LEU A 44 13.66 1.34 -0.41
C LEU A 44 14.47 2.29 -1.30
N SER A 45 15.33 3.14 -0.72
CA SER A 45 16.18 4.08 -1.47
C SER A 45 17.35 3.41 -2.21
N ARG A 46 17.61 2.14 -1.91
CA ARG A 46 18.73 1.38 -2.50
C ARG A 46 18.34 0.59 -3.75
N TYR A 47 17.06 0.56 -4.08
CA TYR A 47 16.59 -0.09 -5.31
C TYR A 47 16.94 0.76 -6.54
N GLN A 48 17.59 0.11 -7.52
CA GLN A 48 17.92 0.74 -8.80
C GLN A 48 16.85 0.46 -9.85
N ASP A 49 16.25 -0.73 -9.77
CA ASP A 49 15.17 -1.15 -10.65
C ASP A 49 13.83 -0.49 -10.26
N LYS A 50 12.82 -0.76 -11.05
CA LYS A 50 11.46 -0.27 -10.77
C LYS A 50 10.90 -0.90 -9.50
N LEU A 51 10.32 -0.07 -8.67
CA LEU A 51 9.75 -0.44 -7.38
C LEU A 51 8.33 0.12 -7.26
N VAL A 52 7.39 -0.71 -6.87
CA VAL A 52 6.04 -0.31 -6.49
C VAL A 52 5.89 -0.41 -4.99
N ILE A 53 5.44 0.67 -4.37
CA ILE A 53 5.10 0.72 -2.95
C ILE A 53 3.62 1.07 -2.86
N TYR A 54 2.76 0.09 -2.56
CA TYR A 54 1.38 0.41 -2.26
C TYR A 54 1.20 0.63 -0.75
N VAL A 55 0.82 1.85 -0.41
CA VAL A 55 0.59 2.28 0.97
C VAL A 55 -0.88 2.13 1.29
N TYR A 56 -1.19 1.47 2.41
CA TYR A 56 -2.56 1.17 2.79
C TYR A 56 -2.82 1.46 4.27
N PRO A 57 -4.07 1.81 4.64
CA PRO A 57 -4.38 2.21 6.01
C PRO A 57 -4.33 1.05 7.01
N LEU A 58 -5.18 0.05 6.83
CA LEU A 58 -5.31 -1.03 7.79
C LEU A 58 -6.00 -2.23 7.15
N THR A 59 -5.39 -3.40 7.32
CA THR A 59 -6.01 -4.68 6.98
C THR A 59 -6.75 -5.24 8.17
N GLY A 60 -7.92 -5.85 7.94
CA GLY A 60 -8.63 -6.57 8.97
C GLY A 60 -8.01 -7.93 9.27
N ARG A 61 -8.21 -8.40 10.49
CA ARG A 61 -7.93 -9.76 10.93
C ARG A 61 -9.22 -10.45 11.34
N PRO A 62 -9.30 -11.80 11.23
CA PRO A 62 -10.48 -12.56 11.62
C PRO A 62 -10.92 -12.35 13.08
N ASP A 63 -9.93 -12.16 13.94
CA ASP A 63 -10.04 -12.09 15.39
C ASP A 63 -10.06 -10.64 15.94
N VAL A 64 -10.01 -9.64 15.06
CA VAL A 64 -9.96 -8.22 15.44
C VAL A 64 -11.06 -7.44 14.73
N ALA A 65 -11.90 -6.77 15.49
CA ALA A 65 -12.91 -5.89 14.91
C ALA A 65 -12.26 -4.68 14.24
N LEU A 66 -12.80 -4.28 13.08
CA LEU A 66 -12.43 -3.02 12.45
C LEU A 66 -12.93 -1.84 13.30
N PRO A 67 -12.30 -0.67 13.18
CA PRO A 67 -12.81 0.55 13.81
C PRO A 67 -14.27 0.80 13.46
N GLU A 68 -15.04 1.32 14.41
CA GLU A 68 -16.43 1.71 14.18
C GLU A 68 -16.50 2.74 13.02
N GLY A 69 -17.49 2.60 12.14
CA GLY A 69 -17.65 3.48 10.98
C GLY A 69 -16.61 3.28 9.86
N TRP A 70 -15.81 2.20 9.91
CA TRP A 70 -14.74 1.96 8.94
C TRP A 70 -15.18 2.02 7.48
N ASP A 71 -16.34 1.46 7.16
CA ASP A 71 -16.87 1.41 5.79
C ASP A 71 -17.45 2.76 5.32
N GLU A 72 -17.65 3.71 6.25
CA GLU A 72 -18.11 5.07 5.96
C GLU A 72 -16.96 6.03 5.63
N ILE A 73 -15.71 5.63 5.92
CA ILE A 73 -14.53 6.46 5.66
C ILE A 73 -14.08 6.27 4.20
N PRO A 74 -14.11 7.34 3.37
CA PRO A 74 -13.71 7.24 1.97
C PRO A 74 -12.28 6.71 1.81
N GLY A 75 -12.11 5.64 1.03
CA GLY A 75 -10.81 5.02 0.76
C GLY A 75 -10.24 4.13 1.87
N ALA A 76 -10.90 3.99 3.02
CA ALA A 76 -10.40 3.14 4.11
C ALA A 76 -10.56 1.64 3.78
N ARG A 77 -11.74 1.20 3.36
CA ARG A 77 -12.01 -0.20 3.03
C ARG A 77 -11.27 -0.64 1.77
N GLY A 78 -10.83 -1.92 1.75
CA GLY A 78 -10.30 -2.55 0.53
C GLY A 78 -8.81 -2.88 0.56
N CYS A 79 -8.15 -2.90 1.72
CA CYS A 79 -6.73 -3.27 1.81
C CYS A 79 -6.48 -4.74 1.43
N THR A 80 -7.34 -5.66 1.85
CA THR A 80 -7.28 -7.08 1.45
C THR A 80 -7.51 -7.26 -0.05
N PRO A 81 -8.57 -6.71 -0.69
CA PRO A 81 -8.72 -6.75 -2.14
C PRO A 81 -7.54 -6.14 -2.90
N GLN A 82 -6.94 -5.05 -2.42
CA GLN A 82 -5.74 -4.46 -3.04
C GLN A 82 -4.54 -5.40 -2.97
N ALA A 83 -4.28 -6.02 -1.81
CA ALA A 83 -3.20 -6.99 -1.66
C ALA A 83 -3.39 -8.21 -2.58
N CYS A 84 -4.63 -8.70 -2.72
CA CYS A 84 -4.99 -9.77 -3.65
C CYS A 84 -4.78 -9.36 -5.11
N ASP A 85 -5.13 -8.13 -5.48
CA ASP A 85 -4.92 -7.61 -6.83
C ASP A 85 -3.44 -7.59 -7.21
N PHE A 86 -2.57 -7.06 -6.33
CA PHE A 86 -1.11 -7.13 -6.52
C PHE A 86 -0.58 -8.57 -6.55
N SER A 87 -1.10 -9.46 -5.72
CA SER A 87 -0.73 -10.88 -5.72
C SER A 87 -1.09 -11.57 -7.04
N ASN A 88 -2.29 -11.33 -7.55
CA ASN A 88 -2.78 -11.90 -8.82
C ASN A 88 -1.97 -11.41 -10.04
N HIS A 89 -1.44 -10.20 -9.99
CA HIS A 89 -0.65 -9.58 -11.06
C HIS A 89 0.87 -9.63 -10.82
N TYR A 90 1.32 -10.33 -9.78
CA TYR A 90 2.72 -10.31 -9.36
C TYR A 90 3.68 -10.79 -10.44
N GLN A 91 3.35 -11.87 -11.16
CA GLN A 91 4.19 -12.39 -12.26
C GLN A 91 4.30 -11.38 -13.43
N GLU A 92 3.24 -10.64 -13.71
CA GLU A 92 3.25 -9.61 -14.74
C GLU A 92 4.13 -8.42 -14.33
N LEU A 93 4.10 -8.04 -13.05
CA LEU A 93 4.99 -7.00 -12.49
C LEU A 93 6.46 -7.43 -12.53
N LEU A 94 6.77 -8.68 -12.18
CA LEU A 94 8.13 -9.22 -12.29
C LEU A 94 8.63 -9.23 -13.74
N ALA A 95 7.76 -9.56 -14.71
CA ALA A 95 8.10 -9.50 -16.13
C ALA A 95 8.41 -8.08 -16.63
N LEU A 96 7.95 -7.06 -15.90
CA LEU A 96 8.27 -5.65 -16.12
C LEU A 96 9.49 -5.18 -15.29
N ASN A 97 10.27 -6.11 -14.72
CA ASN A 97 11.40 -5.83 -13.81
C ASN A 97 11.01 -4.95 -12.63
N THR A 98 9.83 -5.20 -12.05
CA THR A 98 9.27 -4.36 -11.00
C THR A 98 9.10 -5.17 -9.71
N VAL A 99 9.71 -4.70 -8.63
CA VAL A 99 9.56 -5.23 -7.28
C VAL A 99 8.36 -4.57 -6.60
N VAL A 100 7.64 -5.31 -5.77
CA VAL A 100 6.44 -4.82 -5.06
C VAL A 100 6.59 -4.95 -3.56
N TYR A 101 6.25 -3.92 -2.83
CA TYR A 101 6.05 -3.94 -1.38
C TYR A 101 4.73 -3.27 -1.01
N GLY A 102 4.03 -3.86 -0.05
CA GLY A 102 2.99 -3.15 0.69
C GLY A 102 3.59 -2.45 1.91
N LEU A 103 3.10 -1.28 2.28
CA LEU A 103 3.57 -0.54 3.43
C LEU A 103 2.39 0.01 4.24
N SER A 104 2.43 -0.13 5.54
CA SER A 104 1.48 0.49 6.45
C SER A 104 2.10 0.79 7.82
N SER A 105 1.36 1.48 8.68
CA SER A 105 1.74 1.70 10.08
C SER A 105 1.45 0.49 10.99
N GLN A 106 0.89 -0.59 10.46
CA GLN A 106 0.68 -1.82 11.24
C GLN A 106 2.00 -2.51 11.57
N SER A 107 2.07 -3.19 12.71
CA SER A 107 3.27 -3.91 13.11
C SER A 107 3.60 -5.05 12.14
N THR A 108 4.87 -5.41 12.06
CA THR A 108 5.36 -6.53 11.23
C THR A 108 4.61 -7.83 11.54
N GLY A 109 4.35 -8.13 12.82
CA GLY A 109 3.61 -9.32 13.21
C GLY A 109 2.16 -9.32 12.72
N TYR A 110 1.51 -8.16 12.72
CA TYR A 110 0.16 -8.01 12.18
C TYR A 110 0.14 -8.23 10.65
N GLN A 111 1.12 -7.66 9.96
CA GLN A 111 1.25 -7.81 8.50
C GLN A 111 1.66 -9.24 8.09
N LEU A 112 2.45 -9.93 8.93
CA LEU A 112 2.84 -11.32 8.68
C LEU A 112 1.64 -12.27 8.70
N GLU A 113 0.66 -12.04 9.59
CA GLU A 113 -0.61 -12.77 9.58
C GLU A 113 -1.30 -12.63 8.22
N LEU A 114 -1.45 -11.40 7.73
CA LEU A 114 -2.05 -11.15 6.42
C LEU A 114 -1.30 -11.86 5.29
N LYS A 115 0.03 -11.71 5.26
CA LYS A 115 0.87 -12.35 4.24
C LYS A 115 0.67 -13.85 4.21
N ASN A 116 0.67 -14.50 5.38
CA ASN A 116 0.49 -15.94 5.50
C ASN A 116 -0.92 -16.38 5.10
N ARG A 117 -1.95 -15.67 5.57
CA ARG A 117 -3.34 -15.98 5.29
C ARG A 117 -3.70 -15.86 3.82
N LEU A 118 -3.14 -14.86 3.12
CA LEU A 118 -3.38 -14.61 1.70
C LEU A 118 -2.31 -15.23 0.79
N HIS A 119 -1.28 -15.88 1.34
CA HIS A 119 -0.14 -16.42 0.59
C HIS A 119 0.49 -15.38 -0.36
N LEU A 120 0.71 -14.15 0.15
CA LEU A 120 1.27 -13.08 -0.66
C LEU A 120 2.70 -13.41 -1.12
N PRO A 121 3.01 -13.29 -2.43
CA PRO A 121 4.33 -13.63 -2.97
C PRO A 121 5.39 -12.56 -2.75
N PHE A 122 5.04 -11.46 -2.12
CA PHE A 122 5.91 -10.32 -1.79
C PHE A 122 5.82 -9.98 -0.30
N ASP A 123 6.77 -9.16 0.17
CA ASP A 123 6.80 -8.72 1.56
C ASP A 123 5.98 -7.46 1.80
N LEU A 124 5.55 -7.32 3.05
CA LEU A 124 4.96 -6.11 3.59
C LEU A 124 5.95 -5.45 4.54
N LEU A 125 5.95 -4.12 4.58
CA LEU A 125 6.85 -3.30 5.37
C LEU A 125 6.09 -2.56 6.46
N SER A 126 6.66 -2.53 7.66
CA SER A 126 6.10 -1.81 8.79
C SER A 126 6.76 -0.45 8.94
N ASP A 127 5.96 0.60 8.88
CA ASP A 127 6.34 1.97 9.23
C ASP A 127 5.53 2.44 10.46
N SER A 128 5.61 1.65 11.54
CA SER A 128 4.88 1.93 12.79
C SER A 128 5.28 3.25 13.44
N ASP A 129 6.49 3.73 13.18
CA ASP A 129 7.02 5.00 13.68
C ASP A 129 6.77 6.18 12.73
N PHE A 130 6.08 5.96 11.62
CA PHE A 130 5.77 6.97 10.61
C PHE A 130 7.00 7.70 10.04
N LEU A 131 8.12 7.02 9.91
CA LEU A 131 9.37 7.61 9.42
C LEU A 131 9.23 8.09 7.97
N LEU A 132 8.63 7.26 7.10
CA LEU A 132 8.39 7.63 5.71
C LEU A 132 7.38 8.77 5.60
N ARG A 133 6.29 8.69 6.38
CA ARG A 133 5.28 9.75 6.46
C ARG A 133 5.91 11.08 6.87
N ASN A 134 6.73 11.08 7.92
CA ASN A 134 7.30 12.31 8.45
C ASN A 134 8.30 12.95 7.48
N THR A 135 9.05 12.12 6.74
CA THR A 135 10.06 12.59 5.78
C THR A 135 9.43 13.07 4.47
N LEU A 136 8.48 12.30 3.91
CA LEU A 136 7.85 12.62 2.63
C LEU A 136 6.52 13.36 2.79
N ARG A 137 6.03 13.56 4.00
CA ARG A 137 4.70 14.15 4.29
C ARG A 137 3.57 13.38 3.62
N LEU A 138 3.63 12.04 3.72
CA LEU A 138 2.57 11.18 3.17
C LEU A 138 1.23 11.45 3.87
N PRO A 139 0.11 11.44 3.12
CA PRO A 139 -1.20 11.73 3.66
C PRO A 139 -1.67 10.68 4.67
N THR A 140 -2.28 11.15 5.75
CA THR A 140 -2.82 10.32 6.83
C THR A 140 -4.20 10.81 7.23
N PHE A 141 -4.93 9.97 7.97
CA PHE A 141 -6.18 10.32 8.63
C PHE A 141 -6.25 9.67 10.01
N LYS A 142 -7.15 10.16 10.84
CA LYS A 142 -7.42 9.58 12.16
C LYS A 142 -8.79 8.92 12.18
N VAL A 143 -8.84 7.76 12.82
CA VAL A 143 -10.08 7.10 13.22
C VAL A 143 -9.92 6.67 14.67
N ASN A 144 -10.80 7.18 15.54
CA ASN A 144 -10.62 7.11 16.99
C ASN A 144 -9.20 7.64 17.37
N GLU A 145 -8.44 6.86 18.14
CA GLU A 145 -7.06 7.20 18.52
C GLU A 145 -5.99 6.73 17.52
N LEU A 146 -6.40 6.06 16.42
CA LEU A 146 -5.47 5.51 15.43
C LEU A 146 -5.14 6.55 14.36
N LEU A 147 -3.84 6.80 14.17
CA LEU A 147 -3.33 7.50 13.00
C LEU A 147 -3.00 6.45 11.92
N LEU A 148 -3.55 6.61 10.73
CA LEU A 148 -3.41 5.66 9.63
C LEU A 148 -3.03 6.39 8.34
N TYR A 149 -2.33 5.70 7.45
CA TYR A 149 -2.06 6.18 6.10
C TYR A 149 -3.34 6.28 5.28
N LYS A 150 -3.47 7.32 4.48
CA LYS A 150 -4.38 7.31 3.34
C LYS A 150 -3.79 6.40 2.26
N ARG A 151 -4.66 5.74 1.50
CA ARG A 151 -4.25 4.83 0.45
C ARG A 151 -3.63 5.59 -0.72
N LEU A 152 -2.42 5.23 -1.08
CA LEU A 152 -1.73 5.72 -2.27
C LEU A 152 -0.75 4.66 -2.79
N THR A 153 -0.36 4.76 -4.04
CA THR A 153 0.64 3.87 -4.62
C THR A 153 1.70 4.68 -5.34
N LEU A 154 2.95 4.36 -5.06
CA LEU A 154 4.13 5.02 -5.63
C LEU A 154 4.80 4.08 -6.62
N ILE A 155 5.14 4.57 -7.80
CA ILE A 155 6.12 3.94 -8.68
C ILE A 155 7.43 4.70 -8.53
N VAL A 156 8.49 3.97 -8.23
CA VAL A 156 9.82 4.51 -7.95
C VAL A 156 10.82 3.86 -8.89
N GLU A 157 11.76 4.62 -9.40
CA GLU A 157 12.90 4.15 -10.17
C GLU A 157 14.14 4.95 -9.77
N GLN A 158 15.26 4.27 -9.54
CA GLN A 158 16.50 4.89 -9.05
C GLN A 158 16.29 5.76 -7.81
N ALA A 159 15.47 5.28 -6.89
CA ALA A 159 15.05 5.97 -5.67
C ALA A 159 14.26 7.28 -5.88
N ILE A 160 13.83 7.60 -7.10
CA ILE A 160 13.00 8.78 -7.40
C ILE A 160 11.55 8.34 -7.66
N ILE A 161 10.60 9.01 -7.04
CA ILE A 161 9.16 8.77 -7.25
C ILE A 161 8.79 9.27 -8.65
N GLN A 162 8.45 8.35 -9.54
CA GLN A 162 8.09 8.63 -10.94
C GLN A 162 6.61 8.89 -11.11
N LYS A 163 5.76 8.19 -10.32
CA LYS A 163 4.31 8.29 -10.41
C LYS A 163 3.67 8.08 -9.05
N VAL A 164 2.63 8.85 -8.79
CA VAL A 164 1.76 8.72 -7.62
C VAL A 164 0.34 8.44 -8.07
N PHE A 165 -0.25 7.36 -7.57
CA PHE A 165 -1.69 7.10 -7.66
C PHE A 165 -2.32 7.55 -6.33
N TYR A 166 -3.09 8.63 -6.39
CA TYR A 166 -3.79 9.18 -5.22
C TYR A 166 -4.98 10.02 -5.65
N PRO A 167 -6.14 9.80 -5.06
CA PRO A 167 -6.48 8.63 -4.24
C PRO A 167 -6.53 7.34 -5.07
N VAL A 168 -6.39 6.19 -4.43
CA VAL A 168 -6.57 4.88 -5.09
C VAL A 168 -8.00 4.39 -4.89
N PHE A 169 -8.75 4.28 -5.98
CA PHE A 169 -10.10 3.72 -5.99
C PHE A 169 -10.50 3.27 -7.40
N PRO A 170 -11.12 2.08 -7.59
CA PRO A 170 -11.26 1.05 -6.57
C PRO A 170 -9.92 0.34 -6.27
N PRO A 171 -9.65 -0.07 -5.02
CA PRO A 171 -8.37 -0.65 -4.64
C PRO A 171 -8.07 -2.01 -5.26
N ASP A 172 -9.07 -2.78 -5.66
CA ASP A 172 -8.95 -4.07 -6.34
C ASP A 172 -8.63 -3.97 -7.84
N GLN A 173 -8.35 -2.77 -8.35
CA GLN A 173 -7.88 -2.51 -9.72
C GLN A 173 -6.55 -1.74 -9.73
N ASN A 174 -5.94 -1.56 -8.59
CA ASN A 174 -4.75 -0.71 -8.47
C ASN A 174 -3.52 -1.34 -9.13
N ALA A 175 -3.32 -2.65 -9.02
CA ALA A 175 -2.22 -3.33 -9.71
C ALA A 175 -2.35 -3.21 -11.24
N ARG A 176 -3.57 -3.30 -11.77
CA ARG A 176 -3.82 -3.08 -13.20
C ARG A 176 -3.45 -1.65 -13.63
N GLN A 177 -3.87 -0.64 -12.87
CA GLN A 177 -3.52 0.76 -13.15
C GLN A 177 -2.00 0.97 -13.16
N VAL A 178 -1.28 0.35 -12.21
CA VAL A 178 0.19 0.39 -12.13
C VAL A 178 0.82 -0.26 -13.36
N ILE A 179 0.35 -1.43 -13.76
CA ILE A 179 0.86 -2.17 -14.93
C ILE A 179 0.65 -1.38 -16.22
N ASP A 180 -0.52 -0.81 -16.41
CA ASP A 180 -0.83 0.00 -17.60
C ASP A 180 0.10 1.21 -17.70
N TRP A 181 0.39 1.86 -16.57
CA TRP A 181 1.35 2.95 -16.54
C TRP A 181 2.78 2.47 -16.85
N LEU A 182 3.22 1.38 -16.23
CA LEU A 182 4.56 0.80 -16.47
C LEU A 182 4.78 0.42 -17.93
N LYS A 183 3.76 -0.14 -18.59
CA LYS A 183 3.82 -0.49 -20.02
C LYS A 183 3.89 0.72 -20.95
N SER A 184 3.26 1.81 -20.56
CA SER A 184 3.26 3.04 -21.35
C SER A 184 4.50 3.91 -21.17
N HIS A 185 5.37 3.57 -20.19
CA HIS A 185 6.60 4.32 -19.82
C HIS A 185 7.84 3.42 -19.82
N GLN A 186 7.89 2.45 -20.77
CA GLN A 186 9.06 1.61 -21.02
C GLN A 186 10.13 2.34 -21.80
#